data_4c19336e8e13b3b0f668961bef7cc7c9
#
_entry.id   4c19336e8e13b3b0f668961bef7cc7c9
#
_cell.length_a   1.000
_cell.length_b   1.000
_cell.length_c   1.000
_cell.angle_alpha   90.00
_cell.angle_beta   90.00
_cell.angle_gamma   90.00
#
_symmetry.space_group_name_H-M   'P 1'
#
loop_
_entity.id
_entity.type
_entity.pdbx_description
1 polymer ?
#
loop_
_entity_poly.entity_id
_entity_poly.type
_entity_poly.pdbx_seq_one_letter_code
_entity_poly.pdbx_strand_id
1 'polypeptide(L)'
;MGRPVTHLDKPTVLDGLFASWRDIDTLLHTLDPAQWTMETSLPGWTVHDVVAHIVGTESMLHGDATPEVDVDVSTLEHVRNDIGALNERWVRKLRGLSSAELHERYRSVTALRRTELSELSVEQWDAVTATPAGPDTYGRFMRVRIFDCWMHELDIRDAVARPADATELVGPAAELSLDEMAASMGFVVGKLGGAPDGSRVRIELTGPLRRDINVAIQGRGRVVPDFGAEAPTSTIALDAVLFTRIAGGRTPAAAHHGA
;
A
#
# COMPACT_ATOMS: atom_id res chain seq x y z
N MET A 1 7.45 -23.17 -14.84
CA MET A 1 8.38 -22.05 -14.64
C MET A 1 7.81 -21.14 -13.57
N GLY A 2 8.55 -20.88 -12.49
CA GLY A 2 8.14 -19.93 -11.44
C GLY A 2 8.01 -18.52 -12.02
N ARG A 3 7.21 -17.67 -11.35
CA ARG A 3 7.16 -16.23 -11.68
C ARG A 3 8.57 -15.64 -11.47
N PRO A 4 9.09 -14.79 -12.39
CA PRO A 4 10.34 -14.08 -12.14
C PRO A 4 10.22 -13.24 -10.87
N VAL A 5 11.24 -13.24 -10.04
CA VAL A 5 11.32 -12.36 -8.85
C VAL A 5 11.65 -10.93 -9.26
N THR A 6 11.25 -9.98 -8.43
CA THR A 6 11.41 -8.54 -8.68
C THR A 6 12.62 -8.04 -7.90
N HIS A 7 13.72 -7.67 -8.60
CA HIS A 7 14.87 -7.02 -7.97
C HIS A 7 14.68 -5.50 -7.99
N LEU A 8 14.84 -4.87 -6.85
CA LEU A 8 14.66 -3.43 -6.67
C LEU A 8 15.92 -2.81 -6.04
N ASP A 9 16.25 -1.60 -6.49
CA ASP A 9 17.34 -0.82 -5.92
C ASP A 9 17.06 -0.49 -4.45
N LYS A 10 17.92 -1.00 -3.54
CA LYS A 10 17.73 -0.88 -2.10
C LYS A 10 17.67 0.59 -1.64
N PRO A 11 18.63 1.48 -2.00
CA PRO A 11 18.56 2.89 -1.64
C PRO A 11 17.24 3.55 -2.02
N THR A 12 16.80 3.39 -3.25
CA THR A 12 15.55 3.99 -3.75
C THR A 12 14.32 3.54 -2.96
N VAL A 13 14.23 2.23 -2.66
CA VAL A 13 13.10 1.69 -1.89
C VAL A 13 13.15 2.17 -0.44
N LEU A 14 14.35 2.20 0.17
CA LEU A 14 14.49 2.68 1.55
C LEU A 14 14.17 4.17 1.67
N ASP A 15 14.57 5.00 0.71
CA ASP A 15 14.21 6.42 0.68
C ASP A 15 12.69 6.61 0.66
N GLY A 16 11.98 5.83 -0.16
CA GLY A 16 10.51 5.86 -0.22
C GLY A 16 9.86 5.39 1.09
N LEU A 17 10.33 4.30 1.69
CA LEU A 17 9.77 3.78 2.94
C LEU A 17 10.01 4.74 4.11
N PHE A 18 11.21 5.28 4.20
CA PHE A 18 11.57 6.20 5.26
C PHE A 18 10.90 7.57 5.12
N ALA A 19 10.63 8.00 3.89
CA ALA A 19 9.80 9.17 3.63
C ALA A 19 8.36 8.93 4.11
N SER A 20 7.74 7.81 3.73
CA SER A 20 6.39 7.45 4.15
C SER A 20 6.25 7.42 5.69
N TRP A 21 7.21 6.80 6.40
CA TRP A 21 7.18 6.79 7.86
C TRP A 21 7.32 8.19 8.49
N ARG A 22 8.17 9.04 7.91
CA ARG A 22 8.33 10.43 8.39
C ARG A 22 7.06 11.26 8.15
N ASP A 23 6.43 11.09 7.01
CA ASP A 23 5.26 11.87 6.62
C ASP A 23 4.04 11.49 7.49
N ILE A 24 3.89 10.18 7.78
CA ILE A 24 2.92 9.70 8.79
C ILE A 24 3.25 10.25 10.19
N ASP A 25 4.50 10.18 10.66
CA ASP A 25 4.88 10.73 11.99
C ASP A 25 4.53 12.22 12.10
N THR A 26 4.83 12.99 11.04
CA THR A 26 4.50 14.41 10.95
C THR A 26 2.99 14.65 11.03
N LEU A 27 2.19 13.88 10.31
CA LEU A 27 0.74 13.95 10.36
C LEU A 27 0.22 13.64 11.77
N LEU A 28 0.65 12.52 12.35
CA LEU A 28 0.22 12.08 13.68
C LEU A 28 0.55 13.08 14.79
N HIS A 29 1.69 13.78 14.69
CA HIS A 29 2.09 14.83 15.62
C HIS A 29 1.10 16.00 15.68
N THR A 30 0.36 16.23 14.61
CA THR A 30 -0.61 17.35 14.50
C THR A 30 -2.03 16.99 14.92
N LEU A 31 -2.29 15.71 15.21
CA LEU A 31 -3.64 15.22 15.55
C LEU A 31 -3.95 15.46 17.03
N ASP A 32 -5.15 15.97 17.30
CA ASP A 32 -5.69 15.98 18.65
C ASP A 32 -6.24 14.59 19.04
N PRO A 33 -6.48 14.33 20.35
CA PRO A 33 -6.95 13.02 20.80
C PRO A 33 -8.30 12.58 20.20
N ALA A 34 -9.19 13.50 19.84
CA ALA A 34 -10.48 13.16 19.24
C ALA A 34 -10.31 12.66 17.80
N GLN A 35 -9.34 13.20 17.06
CA GLN A 35 -9.05 12.79 15.70
C GLN A 35 -8.52 11.34 15.61
N TRP A 36 -7.86 10.84 16.65
CA TRP A 36 -7.41 9.45 16.72
C TRP A 36 -8.57 8.45 16.80
N THR A 37 -9.73 8.87 17.26
CA THR A 37 -10.93 8.02 17.38
C THR A 37 -11.86 8.11 16.17
N MET A 38 -11.54 8.92 15.16
CA MET A 38 -12.34 9.05 13.96
C MET A 38 -12.28 7.78 13.13
N GLU A 39 -13.43 7.36 12.63
CA GLU A 39 -13.55 6.21 11.73
C GLU A 39 -12.89 6.52 10.37
N THR A 40 -12.24 5.51 9.79
CA THR A 40 -11.64 5.59 8.46
C THR A 40 -12.53 4.91 7.41
N SER A 41 -12.11 4.96 6.16
CA SER A 41 -12.75 4.18 5.08
C SER A 41 -12.60 2.65 5.23
N LEU A 42 -11.77 2.21 6.17
CA LEU A 42 -11.56 0.79 6.46
C LEU A 42 -12.58 0.31 7.49
N PRO A 43 -13.48 -0.64 7.15
CA PRO A 43 -14.55 -1.06 8.06
C PRO A 43 -14.02 -1.57 9.41
N GLY A 44 -14.50 -0.98 10.49
CA GLY A 44 -14.14 -1.35 11.87
C GLY A 44 -12.80 -0.79 12.36
N TRP A 45 -12.14 0.08 11.60
CA TRP A 45 -10.88 0.70 11.96
C TRP A 45 -10.97 2.22 12.06
N THR A 46 -10.56 2.74 13.21
CA THR A 46 -10.32 4.17 13.46
C THR A 46 -8.92 4.58 13.01
N VAL A 47 -8.61 5.87 13.07
CA VAL A 47 -7.23 6.37 12.89
C VAL A 47 -6.24 5.64 13.81
N HIS A 48 -6.61 5.44 15.09
CA HIS A 48 -5.81 4.67 16.04
C HIS A 48 -5.54 3.26 15.54
N ASP A 49 -6.53 2.57 15.01
CA ASP A 49 -6.40 1.20 14.53
C ASP A 49 -5.50 1.11 13.29
N VAL A 50 -5.55 2.10 12.39
CA VAL A 50 -4.63 2.19 11.24
C VAL A 50 -3.18 2.33 11.71
N VAL A 51 -2.93 3.20 12.69
CA VAL A 51 -1.57 3.33 13.28
C VAL A 51 -1.15 2.05 13.99
N ALA A 52 -2.07 1.41 14.73
CA ALA A 52 -1.82 0.13 15.40
C ALA A 52 -1.46 -0.98 14.38
N HIS A 53 -2.12 -1.02 13.22
CA HIS A 53 -1.77 -1.92 12.14
C HIS A 53 -0.34 -1.69 11.63
N ILE A 54 0.07 -0.44 11.37
CA ILE A 54 1.42 -0.13 10.90
C ILE A 54 2.45 -0.55 11.96
N VAL A 55 2.23 -0.19 13.24
CA VAL A 55 3.09 -0.60 14.35
C VAL A 55 3.19 -2.12 14.45
N GLY A 56 2.05 -2.81 14.37
CA GLY A 56 2.01 -4.27 14.46
C GLY A 56 2.75 -4.95 13.32
N THR A 57 2.63 -4.44 12.09
CA THR A 57 3.34 -4.99 10.94
C THR A 57 4.85 -4.80 11.08
N GLU A 58 5.32 -3.61 11.47
CA GLU A 58 6.75 -3.38 11.65
C GLU A 58 7.31 -4.16 12.86
N SER A 59 6.54 -4.32 13.95
CA SER A 59 6.92 -5.18 15.07
C SER A 59 7.05 -6.65 14.64
N MET A 60 6.11 -7.17 13.86
CA MET A 60 6.19 -8.53 13.31
C MET A 60 7.42 -8.70 12.39
N LEU A 61 7.71 -7.72 11.56
CA LEU A 61 8.87 -7.74 10.65
C LEU A 61 10.20 -7.58 11.40
N HIS A 62 10.19 -6.97 12.59
CA HIS A 62 11.30 -6.99 13.53
C HIS A 62 11.53 -8.37 14.16
N GLY A 63 10.49 -9.21 14.22
CA GLY A 63 10.55 -10.54 14.80
C GLY A 63 9.73 -10.70 16.08
N ASP A 64 8.94 -9.70 16.47
CA ASP A 64 8.02 -9.82 17.59
C ASP A 64 6.95 -10.88 17.28
N ALA A 65 6.63 -11.72 18.26
CA ALA A 65 5.59 -12.72 18.11
C ALA A 65 4.21 -12.08 17.94
N THR A 66 3.43 -12.60 16.99
CA THR A 66 2.04 -12.17 16.81
C THR A 66 1.26 -12.37 18.12
N PRO A 67 0.60 -11.33 18.64
CA PRO A 67 -0.07 -11.44 19.93
C PRO A 67 -1.27 -12.38 19.87
N GLU A 68 -1.51 -13.08 20.99
CA GLU A 68 -2.77 -13.76 21.23
C GLU A 68 -3.82 -12.76 21.69
N VAL A 69 -5.07 -12.98 21.28
CA VAL A 69 -6.23 -12.18 21.64
C VAL A 69 -7.39 -13.09 22.05
N ASP A 70 -8.23 -12.62 22.97
CA ASP A 70 -9.31 -13.43 23.58
C ASP A 70 -10.54 -13.62 22.67
N VAL A 71 -10.45 -13.22 21.40
CA VAL A 71 -11.54 -13.30 20.44
C VAL A 71 -11.08 -14.02 19.17
N ASP A 72 -11.97 -14.76 18.55
CA ASP A 72 -11.75 -15.33 17.23
C ASP A 72 -11.89 -14.22 16.18
N VAL A 73 -10.76 -13.64 15.77
CA VAL A 73 -10.73 -12.54 14.80
C VAL A 73 -11.23 -12.97 13.40
N SER A 74 -11.24 -14.27 13.10
CA SER A 74 -11.73 -14.77 11.80
C SER A 74 -13.24 -14.59 11.63
N THR A 75 -13.97 -14.38 12.72
CA THR A 75 -15.42 -14.16 12.72
C THR A 75 -15.81 -12.73 12.41
N LEU A 76 -14.85 -11.81 12.37
CA LEU A 76 -15.11 -10.41 12.09
C LEU A 76 -15.42 -10.19 10.60
N GLU A 77 -16.46 -9.42 10.32
CA GLU A 77 -16.96 -9.23 8.96
C GLU A 77 -15.91 -8.67 7.99
N HIS A 78 -15.03 -7.79 8.47
CA HIS A 78 -13.96 -7.18 7.67
C HIS A 78 -12.74 -8.08 7.50
N VAL A 79 -12.59 -9.17 8.27
CA VAL A 79 -11.47 -10.10 8.15
C VAL A 79 -11.79 -11.14 7.08
N ARG A 80 -11.05 -11.12 5.98
CA ARG A 80 -11.31 -11.93 4.77
C ARG A 80 -10.29 -13.05 4.52
N ASN A 81 -9.14 -13.00 5.20
CA ASN A 81 -8.04 -13.95 5.00
C ASN A 81 -7.07 -13.95 6.19
N ASP A 82 -6.06 -14.81 6.15
CA ASP A 82 -5.08 -14.99 7.22
C ASP A 82 -4.27 -13.71 7.51
N ILE A 83 -3.98 -12.90 6.47
CA ILE A 83 -3.29 -11.61 6.64
C ILE A 83 -4.18 -10.63 7.41
N GLY A 84 -5.46 -10.55 7.07
CA GLY A 84 -6.43 -9.77 7.80
C GLY A 84 -6.56 -10.21 9.26
N ALA A 85 -6.57 -11.52 9.50
CA ALA A 85 -6.61 -12.08 10.86
C ALA A 85 -5.34 -11.73 11.68
N LEU A 86 -4.18 -11.80 11.04
CA LEU A 86 -2.91 -11.40 11.65
C LEU A 86 -2.91 -9.91 12.01
N ASN A 87 -3.32 -9.05 11.07
CA ASN A 87 -3.41 -7.61 11.30
C ASN A 87 -4.37 -7.27 12.45
N GLU A 88 -5.54 -7.91 12.47
CA GLU A 88 -6.55 -7.65 13.51
C GLU A 88 -6.07 -8.04 14.92
N ARG A 89 -5.24 -9.08 15.06
CA ARG A 89 -4.64 -9.43 16.35
C ARG A 89 -3.75 -8.31 16.88
N TRP A 90 -2.92 -7.73 16.01
CA TRP A 90 -2.07 -6.59 16.38
C TRP A 90 -2.90 -5.35 16.71
N VAL A 91 -3.88 -5.02 15.89
CA VAL A 91 -4.80 -3.89 16.14
C VAL A 91 -5.46 -4.03 17.50
N ARG A 92 -6.05 -5.19 17.79
CA ARG A 92 -6.72 -5.45 19.08
C ARG A 92 -5.78 -5.38 20.26
N LYS A 93 -4.57 -5.91 20.13
CA LYS A 93 -3.55 -5.84 21.18
C LYS A 93 -3.18 -4.40 21.52
N LEU A 94 -3.11 -3.55 20.52
CA LEU A 94 -2.64 -2.17 20.67
C LEU A 94 -3.78 -1.16 20.99
N ARG A 95 -5.05 -1.54 20.82
CA ARG A 95 -6.20 -0.68 21.15
C ARG A 95 -6.22 -0.18 22.59
N GLY A 96 -5.59 -0.88 23.52
CA GLY A 96 -5.51 -0.47 24.92
C GLY A 96 -4.53 0.67 25.20
N LEU A 97 -3.69 1.05 24.22
CA LEU A 97 -2.76 2.16 24.37
C LEU A 97 -3.47 3.49 24.12
N SER A 98 -3.07 4.51 24.84
CA SER A 98 -3.43 5.89 24.49
C SER A 98 -2.80 6.29 23.15
N SER A 99 -3.33 7.32 22.50
CA SER A 99 -2.76 7.87 21.26
C SER A 99 -1.28 8.27 21.42
N ALA A 100 -0.91 8.84 22.55
CA ALA A 100 0.47 9.23 22.84
C ALA A 100 1.39 8.01 22.96
N GLU A 101 0.97 6.96 23.67
CA GLU A 101 1.72 5.72 23.82
C GLU A 101 1.88 4.99 22.47
N LEU A 102 0.81 4.95 21.67
CA LEU A 102 0.85 4.32 20.35
C LEU A 102 1.76 5.10 19.38
N HIS A 103 1.70 6.43 19.40
CA HIS A 103 2.59 7.28 18.59
C HIS A 103 4.06 7.11 18.97
N GLU A 104 4.37 7.01 20.27
CA GLU A 104 5.74 6.72 20.72
C GLU A 104 6.18 5.31 20.30
N ARG A 105 5.27 4.34 20.35
CA ARG A 105 5.55 2.98 19.86
C ARG A 105 5.83 2.98 18.35
N TYR A 106 5.07 3.76 17.57
CA TYR A 106 5.30 3.97 16.14
C TYR A 106 6.71 4.48 15.86
N ARG A 107 7.14 5.54 16.57
CA ARG A 107 8.48 6.11 16.43
C ARG A 107 9.57 5.10 16.77
N SER A 108 9.38 4.41 17.87
CA SER A 108 10.35 3.42 18.35
C SER A 108 10.55 2.28 17.35
N VAL A 109 9.46 1.67 16.87
CA VAL A 109 9.55 0.54 15.94
C VAL A 109 10.07 0.97 14.58
N THR A 110 9.65 2.12 14.04
CA THR A 110 10.15 2.60 12.75
C THR A 110 11.61 3.01 12.80
N ALA A 111 12.10 3.57 13.92
CA ALA A 111 13.52 3.85 14.11
C ALA A 111 14.36 2.56 14.15
N LEU A 112 13.90 1.54 14.87
CA LEU A 112 14.54 0.23 14.92
C LEU A 112 14.60 -0.41 13.53
N ARG A 113 13.47 -0.47 12.84
CA ARG A 113 13.36 -1.02 11.48
C ARG A 113 14.24 -0.26 10.47
N ARG A 114 14.35 1.06 10.61
CA ARG A 114 15.25 1.88 9.79
C ARG A 114 16.70 1.40 9.91
N THR A 115 17.18 1.16 11.13
CA THR A 115 18.54 0.64 11.37
C THR A 115 18.72 -0.72 10.72
N GLU A 116 17.85 -1.67 11.03
CA GLU A 116 17.90 -3.04 10.48
C GLU A 116 17.92 -3.07 8.96
N LEU A 117 16.99 -2.35 8.31
CA LEU A 117 16.90 -2.30 6.86
C LEU A 117 18.13 -1.68 6.21
N SER A 118 18.73 -0.66 6.85
CA SER A 118 19.95 -0.03 6.36
C SER A 118 21.14 -0.99 6.37
N GLU A 119 21.21 -1.88 7.35
CA GLU A 119 22.29 -2.85 7.55
C GLU A 119 22.18 -4.13 6.69
N LEU A 120 21.01 -4.40 6.06
CA LEU A 120 20.85 -5.59 5.24
C LEU A 120 21.87 -5.65 4.11
N SER A 121 22.46 -6.82 3.89
CA SER A 121 23.29 -7.07 2.71
C SER A 121 22.42 -7.15 1.42
N VAL A 122 23.07 -7.07 0.26
CA VAL A 122 22.37 -7.24 -1.04
C VAL A 122 21.74 -8.62 -1.13
N GLU A 123 22.40 -9.66 -0.64
CA GLU A 123 21.88 -11.03 -0.65
C GLU A 123 20.65 -11.17 0.24
N GLN A 124 20.60 -10.51 1.39
CA GLN A 124 19.45 -10.49 2.28
C GLN A 124 18.29 -9.69 1.65
N TRP A 125 18.60 -8.57 0.99
CA TRP A 125 17.64 -7.74 0.28
C TRP A 125 16.97 -8.48 -0.87
N ASP A 126 17.73 -9.28 -1.61
CA ASP A 126 17.26 -10.06 -2.75
C ASP A 126 16.76 -11.46 -2.38
N ALA A 127 16.82 -11.84 -1.10
CA ALA A 127 16.32 -13.13 -0.64
C ALA A 127 14.81 -13.26 -0.89
N VAL A 128 14.40 -14.39 -1.46
CA VAL A 128 12.98 -14.69 -1.69
C VAL A 128 12.30 -14.99 -0.37
N THR A 129 11.19 -14.30 -0.14
CA THR A 129 10.36 -14.45 1.06
C THR A 129 8.87 -14.48 0.70
N ALA A 130 8.03 -14.90 1.65
CA ALA A 130 6.58 -14.74 1.54
C ALA A 130 6.22 -13.25 1.66
N THR A 131 5.42 -12.75 0.72
CA THR A 131 4.90 -11.38 0.76
C THR A 131 3.38 -11.38 0.57
N PRO A 132 2.66 -10.32 0.93
CA PRO A 132 1.23 -10.22 0.65
C PRO A 132 0.87 -10.35 -0.84
N ALA A 133 1.82 -10.04 -1.73
CA ALA A 133 1.67 -10.16 -3.19
C ALA A 133 2.11 -11.54 -3.74
N GLY A 134 2.38 -12.52 -2.87
CA GLY A 134 2.97 -13.82 -3.17
C GLY A 134 4.49 -13.84 -2.99
N PRO A 135 5.14 -15.01 -3.16
CA PRO A 135 6.60 -15.12 -2.99
C PRO A 135 7.36 -14.20 -3.94
N ASP A 136 8.27 -13.35 -3.40
CA ASP A 136 9.12 -12.44 -4.15
C ASP A 136 10.32 -12.00 -3.28
N THR A 137 11.18 -11.09 -3.75
CA THR A 137 12.32 -10.59 -2.96
C THR A 137 11.86 -9.80 -1.73
N TYR A 138 12.71 -9.76 -0.70
CA TYR A 138 12.48 -8.92 0.47
C TYR A 138 12.39 -7.43 0.09
N GLY A 139 13.21 -6.99 -0.86
CA GLY A 139 13.13 -5.63 -1.41
C GLY A 139 11.76 -5.30 -2.01
N ARG A 140 11.15 -6.24 -2.73
CA ARG A 140 9.77 -6.05 -3.18
C ARG A 140 8.77 -6.03 -2.02
N PHE A 141 8.97 -6.83 -0.99
CA PHE A 141 8.12 -6.74 0.20
C PHE A 141 8.19 -5.33 0.80
N MET A 142 9.36 -4.70 0.84
CA MET A 142 9.47 -3.31 1.32
C MET A 142 8.73 -2.31 0.40
N ARG A 143 8.67 -2.53 -0.91
CA ARG A 143 7.80 -1.73 -1.79
C ARG A 143 6.31 -1.94 -1.50
N VAL A 144 5.88 -3.15 -1.19
CA VAL A 144 4.51 -3.42 -0.70
C VAL A 144 4.25 -2.69 0.62
N ARG A 145 5.24 -2.61 1.52
CA ARG A 145 5.12 -1.82 2.77
C ARG A 145 4.98 -0.32 2.50
N ILE A 146 5.71 0.22 1.50
CA ILE A 146 5.55 1.63 1.09
C ILE A 146 4.11 1.88 0.63
N PHE A 147 3.61 1.03 -0.27
CA PHE A 147 2.23 1.10 -0.74
C PHE A 147 1.21 1.08 0.41
N ASP A 148 1.38 0.17 1.35
CA ASP A 148 0.52 0.02 2.50
C ASP A 148 0.56 1.27 3.41
N CYS A 149 1.74 1.75 3.79
CA CYS A 149 1.90 2.94 4.60
C CYS A 149 1.37 4.20 3.91
N TRP A 150 1.67 4.41 2.62
CA TRP A 150 1.20 5.56 1.86
C TRP A 150 -0.33 5.57 1.73
N MET A 151 -0.96 4.43 1.45
CA MET A 151 -2.41 4.32 1.42
C MET A 151 -3.04 4.62 2.79
N HIS A 152 -2.43 4.16 3.86
CA HIS A 152 -2.90 4.41 5.22
C HIS A 152 -2.69 5.86 5.67
N GLU A 153 -1.63 6.53 5.23
CA GLU A 153 -1.51 7.98 5.43
C GLU A 153 -2.71 8.70 4.81
N LEU A 154 -3.05 8.36 3.56
CA LEU A 154 -4.21 8.96 2.90
C LEU A 154 -5.53 8.60 3.59
N ASP A 155 -5.69 7.38 4.13
CA ASP A 155 -6.86 6.98 4.91
C ASP A 155 -7.01 7.83 6.19
N ILE A 156 -5.90 8.09 6.88
CA ILE A 156 -5.87 8.97 8.07
C ILE A 156 -6.24 10.41 7.67
N ARG A 157 -5.62 10.95 6.61
CA ARG A 157 -5.89 12.30 6.12
C ARG A 157 -7.36 12.50 5.76
N ASP A 158 -7.97 11.53 5.08
CA ASP A 158 -9.39 11.57 4.73
C ASP A 158 -10.28 11.55 5.98
N ALA A 159 -9.98 10.66 6.93
CA ALA A 159 -10.75 10.56 8.18
C ALA A 159 -10.76 11.88 8.98
N VAL A 160 -9.62 12.58 9.02
CA VAL A 160 -9.50 13.84 9.76
C VAL A 160 -9.79 15.09 8.90
N ALA A 161 -10.31 14.92 7.67
CA ALA A 161 -10.63 15.99 6.72
C ALA A 161 -9.44 16.93 6.41
N ARG A 162 -8.24 16.36 6.29
CA ARG A 162 -6.99 17.05 5.90
C ARG A 162 -6.38 16.40 4.66
N PRO A 163 -7.03 16.51 3.50
CA PRO A 163 -6.52 15.89 2.28
C PRO A 163 -5.11 16.39 1.97
N ALA A 164 -4.27 15.49 1.49
CA ALA A 164 -2.93 15.86 1.04
C ALA A 164 -3.01 16.85 -0.13
N ASP A 165 -2.21 17.88 -0.09
CA ASP A 165 -2.08 18.80 -1.22
C ASP A 165 -1.20 18.21 -2.34
N ALA A 166 -1.09 18.93 -3.48
CA ALA A 166 -0.34 18.45 -4.63
C ALA A 166 1.15 18.22 -4.34
N THR A 167 1.74 18.91 -3.35
CA THR A 167 3.15 18.73 -2.98
C THR A 167 3.35 17.57 -2.00
N GLU A 168 2.39 17.32 -1.14
CA GLU A 168 2.39 16.19 -0.21
C GLU A 168 2.09 14.85 -0.92
N LEU A 169 1.34 14.89 -2.03
CA LEU A 169 1.02 13.70 -2.83
C LEU A 169 2.20 13.16 -3.63
N VAL A 170 3.17 14.01 -4.00
CA VAL A 170 4.30 13.62 -4.85
C VAL A 170 5.52 13.21 -4.01
N GLY A 171 6.35 12.34 -4.56
CA GLY A 171 7.59 11.91 -3.92
C GLY A 171 7.85 10.42 -4.06
N PRO A 172 8.99 9.93 -3.52
CA PRO A 172 9.41 8.55 -3.74
C PRO A 172 8.41 7.51 -3.19
N ALA A 173 7.70 7.82 -2.10
CA ALA A 173 6.68 6.92 -1.56
C ALA A 173 5.49 6.76 -2.52
N ALA A 174 4.99 7.85 -3.09
CA ALA A 174 3.90 7.83 -4.06
C ALA A 174 4.28 7.12 -5.36
N GLU A 175 5.47 7.41 -5.90
CA GLU A 175 5.98 6.77 -7.11
C GLU A 175 6.09 5.25 -6.96
N LEU A 176 6.69 4.78 -5.87
CA LEU A 176 6.84 3.35 -5.58
C LEU A 176 5.50 2.66 -5.27
N SER A 177 4.54 3.39 -4.68
CA SER A 177 3.18 2.90 -4.48
C SER A 177 2.44 2.72 -5.80
N LEU A 178 2.57 3.67 -6.72
CA LEU A 178 2.03 3.54 -8.08
C LEU A 178 2.70 2.40 -8.86
N ASP A 179 4.00 2.16 -8.67
CA ASP A 179 4.70 1.02 -9.27
C ASP A 179 4.11 -0.31 -8.80
N GLU A 180 3.80 -0.43 -7.50
CA GLU A 180 3.18 -1.64 -6.96
C GLU A 180 1.75 -1.85 -7.50
N MET A 181 0.96 -0.77 -7.59
CA MET A 181 -0.37 -0.83 -8.20
C MET A 181 -0.29 -1.19 -9.69
N ALA A 182 0.58 -0.52 -10.44
CA ALA A 182 0.77 -0.76 -11.87
C ALA A 182 1.15 -2.23 -12.15
N ALA A 183 1.99 -2.83 -11.32
CA ALA A 183 2.42 -4.23 -11.46
C ALA A 183 1.24 -5.22 -11.47
N SER A 184 0.10 -4.87 -10.86
CA SER A 184 -1.11 -5.70 -10.82
C SER A 184 -2.03 -5.50 -12.03
N MET A 185 -1.87 -4.41 -12.80
CA MET A 185 -2.83 -4.02 -13.86
C MET A 185 -2.89 -5.03 -15.01
N GLY A 186 -1.83 -5.79 -15.27
CA GLY A 186 -1.90 -6.89 -16.24
C GLY A 186 -2.95 -7.94 -15.86
N PHE A 187 -3.03 -8.30 -14.58
CA PHE A 187 -4.06 -9.19 -14.05
C PHE A 187 -5.44 -8.54 -14.03
N VAL A 188 -5.52 -7.31 -13.56
CA VAL A 188 -6.78 -6.56 -13.44
C VAL A 188 -7.43 -6.40 -14.81
N VAL A 189 -6.73 -5.86 -15.79
CA VAL A 189 -7.25 -5.61 -17.14
C VAL A 189 -7.50 -6.92 -17.90
N GLY A 190 -6.55 -7.86 -17.84
CA GLY A 190 -6.63 -9.09 -18.62
C GLY A 190 -7.61 -10.11 -18.05
N LYS A 191 -7.52 -10.39 -16.74
CA LYS A 191 -8.33 -11.47 -16.13
C LYS A 191 -9.61 -10.96 -15.50
N LEU A 192 -9.57 -9.91 -14.72
CA LEU A 192 -10.76 -9.39 -14.05
C LEU A 192 -11.64 -8.57 -15.00
N GLY A 193 -11.04 -7.71 -15.81
CA GLY A 193 -11.73 -6.89 -16.81
C GLY A 193 -12.07 -7.65 -18.10
N GLY A 194 -11.48 -8.84 -18.32
CA GLY A 194 -11.79 -9.68 -19.47
C GLY A 194 -11.41 -9.06 -20.82
N ALA A 195 -10.40 -8.20 -20.87
CA ALA A 195 -9.98 -7.56 -22.11
C ALA A 195 -9.57 -8.63 -23.15
N PRO A 196 -10.10 -8.56 -24.41
CA PRO A 196 -9.84 -9.54 -25.44
C PRO A 196 -8.35 -9.65 -25.81
N ASP A 197 -7.96 -10.81 -26.34
CA ASP A 197 -6.60 -10.99 -26.89
C ASP A 197 -6.32 -9.96 -28.00
N GLY A 198 -5.10 -9.44 -28.07
CA GLY A 198 -4.71 -8.35 -28.96
C GLY A 198 -5.05 -6.94 -28.43
N SER A 199 -5.76 -6.82 -27.30
CA SER A 199 -6.05 -5.49 -26.72
C SER A 199 -4.78 -4.80 -26.21
N ARG A 200 -4.75 -3.49 -26.38
CA ARG A 200 -3.75 -2.55 -25.87
C ARG A 200 -4.48 -1.47 -25.06
N VAL A 201 -4.50 -1.64 -23.75
CA VAL A 201 -5.22 -0.73 -22.86
C VAL A 201 -4.24 0.24 -22.22
N ARG A 202 -4.46 1.55 -22.41
CA ARG A 202 -3.75 2.61 -21.70
C ARG A 202 -4.61 3.11 -20.55
N ILE A 203 -4.05 3.13 -19.34
CA ILE A 203 -4.62 3.82 -18.20
C ILE A 203 -3.82 5.10 -18.05
N GLU A 204 -4.45 6.24 -18.37
CA GLU A 204 -3.84 7.57 -18.32
C GLU A 204 -4.22 8.23 -17.01
N LEU A 205 -3.26 8.28 -16.09
CA LEU A 205 -3.43 8.96 -14.80
C LEU A 205 -3.14 10.45 -14.95
N THR A 206 -4.07 11.29 -14.50
CA THR A 206 -3.98 12.75 -14.53
C THR A 206 -3.73 13.33 -13.13
N GLY A 207 -3.56 14.64 -13.04
CA GLY A 207 -3.30 15.33 -11.76
C GLY A 207 -1.82 15.29 -11.34
N PRO A 208 -1.53 15.43 -10.03
CA PRO A 208 -0.16 15.55 -9.53
C PRO A 208 0.68 14.28 -9.72
N LEU A 209 0.07 13.10 -9.73
CA LEU A 209 0.73 11.80 -9.89
C LEU A 209 0.58 11.27 -11.33
N ARG A 210 0.74 12.16 -12.33
CA ARG A 210 0.57 11.81 -13.75
C ARG A 210 1.45 10.63 -14.16
N ARG A 211 0.82 9.60 -14.79
CA ARG A 211 1.50 8.41 -15.29
C ARG A 211 0.64 7.68 -16.32
N ASP A 212 1.26 7.09 -17.32
CA ASP A 212 0.63 6.11 -18.20
C ASP A 212 0.96 4.68 -17.74
N ILE A 213 -0.06 3.83 -17.62
CA ILE A 213 0.10 2.40 -17.40
C ILE A 213 -0.42 1.70 -18.65
N ASN A 214 0.50 1.07 -19.39
CA ASN A 214 0.17 0.39 -20.63
C ASN A 214 0.04 -1.11 -20.39
N VAL A 215 -1.08 -1.70 -20.79
CA VAL A 215 -1.35 -3.13 -20.63
C VAL A 215 -1.61 -3.76 -22.00
N ALA A 216 -0.78 -4.71 -22.40
CA ALA A 216 -0.96 -5.51 -23.60
C ALA A 216 -1.51 -6.89 -23.23
N ILE A 217 -2.49 -7.37 -24.01
CA ILE A 217 -3.09 -8.70 -23.86
C ILE A 217 -2.58 -9.61 -24.99
N GLN A 218 -1.76 -10.58 -24.62
CA GLN A 218 -1.21 -11.62 -25.50
C GLN A 218 -1.30 -12.96 -24.78
N GLY A 219 -2.41 -13.64 -24.90
CA GLY A 219 -2.78 -14.82 -24.13
C GLY A 219 -3.02 -14.52 -22.63
N ARG A 220 -2.30 -13.52 -22.10
CA ARG A 220 -2.48 -12.95 -20.75
C ARG A 220 -2.15 -11.46 -20.74
N GLY A 221 -2.74 -10.72 -19.80
CA GLY A 221 -2.41 -9.30 -19.61
C GLY A 221 -1.01 -9.12 -19.00
N ARG A 222 -0.25 -8.17 -19.56
CA ARG A 222 1.06 -7.74 -19.05
C ARG A 222 1.17 -6.24 -19.11
N VAL A 223 1.77 -5.65 -18.09
CA VAL A 223 2.22 -4.25 -18.16
C VAL A 223 3.44 -4.18 -19.07
N VAL A 224 3.43 -3.22 -19.97
CA VAL A 224 4.50 -2.97 -20.95
C VAL A 224 4.91 -1.50 -20.88
N PRO A 225 6.16 -1.14 -21.23
CA PRO A 225 6.58 0.27 -21.21
C PRO A 225 5.80 1.11 -22.23
N ASP A 226 5.57 0.58 -23.42
CA ASP A 226 4.82 1.21 -24.50
C ASP A 226 4.22 0.14 -25.44
N PHE A 227 3.52 0.59 -26.48
CA PHE A 227 2.97 -0.27 -27.53
C PHE A 227 3.77 -0.21 -28.84
N GLY A 228 4.96 0.38 -28.81
CA GLY A 228 5.77 0.60 -30.03
C GLY A 228 5.07 1.53 -31.02
N ALA A 229 4.96 1.09 -32.27
CA ALA A 229 4.28 1.86 -33.33
C ALA A 229 2.74 1.72 -33.30
N GLU A 230 2.20 0.90 -32.42
CA GLU A 230 0.76 0.63 -32.38
C GLU A 230 0.02 1.58 -31.43
N ALA A 231 -1.17 2.02 -31.83
CA ALA A 231 -2.02 2.81 -30.96
C ALA A 231 -2.71 1.94 -29.88
N PRO A 232 -3.08 2.50 -28.71
CA PRO A 232 -3.96 1.82 -27.78
C PRO A 232 -5.31 1.49 -28.45
N THR A 233 -5.87 0.33 -28.14
CA THR A 233 -7.22 -0.05 -28.58
C THR A 233 -8.28 0.57 -27.66
N SER A 234 -7.88 0.91 -26.41
CA SER A 234 -8.74 1.58 -25.44
C SER A 234 -7.88 2.44 -24.53
N THR A 235 -8.40 3.60 -24.14
CA THR A 235 -7.79 4.49 -23.14
C THR A 235 -8.80 4.75 -22.03
N ILE A 236 -8.34 4.63 -20.79
CA ILE A 236 -9.07 4.98 -19.58
C ILE A 236 -8.31 6.13 -18.94
N ALA A 237 -8.88 7.33 -18.97
CA ALA A 237 -8.29 8.51 -18.33
C ALA A 237 -9.01 8.79 -17.01
N LEU A 238 -8.26 8.95 -15.91
CA LEU A 238 -8.82 9.31 -14.61
C LEU A 238 -7.78 9.99 -13.74
N ASP A 239 -8.26 10.70 -12.71
CA ASP A 239 -7.38 11.28 -11.70
C ASP A 239 -6.59 10.19 -10.96
N ALA A 240 -5.29 10.44 -10.71
CA ALA A 240 -4.41 9.44 -10.11
C ALA A 240 -4.79 9.11 -8.66
N VAL A 241 -5.26 10.09 -7.88
CA VAL A 241 -5.71 9.84 -6.51
C VAL A 241 -6.98 8.99 -6.53
N LEU A 242 -7.91 9.30 -7.43
CA LEU A 242 -9.10 8.46 -7.63
C LEU A 242 -8.72 7.04 -8.03
N PHE A 243 -7.75 6.88 -8.95
CA PHE A 243 -7.24 5.55 -9.32
C PHE A 243 -6.74 4.78 -8.09
N THR A 244 -5.95 5.41 -7.21
CA THR A 244 -5.44 4.74 -6.01
C THR A 244 -6.56 4.34 -5.05
N ARG A 245 -7.59 5.19 -4.91
CA ARG A 245 -8.77 4.88 -4.07
C ARG A 245 -9.58 3.70 -4.60
N ILE A 246 -9.77 3.63 -5.92
CA ILE A 246 -10.46 2.50 -6.57
C ILE A 246 -9.61 1.23 -6.47
N ALA A 247 -8.33 1.30 -6.87
CA ALA A 247 -7.43 0.15 -6.87
C ALA A 247 -7.16 -0.38 -5.45
N GLY A 248 -7.15 0.49 -4.45
CA GLY A 248 -7.02 0.16 -3.03
C GLY A 248 -8.33 -0.26 -2.34
N GLY A 249 -9.47 -0.29 -3.07
CA GLY A 249 -10.76 -0.73 -2.53
C GLY A 249 -11.44 0.27 -1.59
N ARG A 250 -11.05 1.56 -1.58
CA ARG A 250 -11.63 2.61 -0.75
C ARG A 250 -12.94 3.16 -1.31
N THR A 251 -13.14 3.00 -2.62
CA THR A 251 -14.38 3.38 -3.30
C THR A 251 -14.64 2.44 -4.47
N PRO A 252 -15.91 2.07 -4.75
CA PRO A 252 -16.21 1.23 -5.90
C PRO A 252 -16.13 2.05 -7.21
N ALA A 253 -15.57 1.48 -8.27
CA ALA A 253 -15.51 2.12 -9.59
C ALA A 253 -16.89 2.55 -10.10
N ALA A 254 -17.93 1.80 -9.76
CA ALA A 254 -19.32 2.11 -10.14
C ALA A 254 -19.83 3.47 -9.61
N ALA A 255 -19.25 3.99 -8.54
CA ALA A 255 -19.61 5.31 -7.99
C ALA A 255 -19.04 6.48 -8.81
N HIS A 256 -18.19 6.21 -9.79
CA HIS A 256 -17.42 7.22 -10.55
C HIS A 256 -17.64 7.09 -12.07
N HIS A 257 -18.82 6.60 -12.51
CA HIS A 257 -19.15 6.55 -13.93
C HIS A 257 -19.29 7.97 -14.51
N GLY A 258 -18.42 8.33 -15.44
CA GLY A 258 -18.42 9.61 -16.15
C GLY A 258 -17.59 10.72 -15.49
N ALA A 259 -16.73 10.37 -14.53
CA ALA A 259 -15.72 11.29 -13.98
C ALA A 259 -14.45 11.29 -14.83
#